data_9c6bb3e6a3afd6b0dfa64d2ea9519a18
#
_entry.id   9c6bb3e6a3afd6b0dfa64d2ea9519a18
#
_cell.length_a   1.000
_cell.length_b   1.000
_cell.length_c   1.000
_cell.angle_alpha   90.00
_cell.angle_beta   90.00
_cell.angle_gamma   90.00
#
_symmetry.space_group_name_H-M   'P 1'
#
loop_
_entity.id
_entity.type
_entity.pdbx_description
1 polymer ?
#
loop_
_entity_poly.entity_id
_entity_poly.type
_entity_poly.pdbx_seq_one_letter_code
_entity_poly.pdbx_strand_id
1 'polypeptide(L)'
;MPFLFGKNISVSELLQKVGDISQVARVKPIRLVEGVEDGVLGFDFSTGSGLTFSVLASRGMDISSAHYKGKPLAWRSATGDAHPYTYEPEKFGWLRGFYGGLVTTCGYSTMGFPSEDDGQQLGLHGRASYTPAYHLAWGGEWRGEDYILFAQGSLREAIVFGENLQLTRRIETQLGAIWLRIHDVVKNLGYKRTPHMILYHINLGWPVVDEGAEVVLPSQEVTPRTEIAAKDIAIWNRLIAPTPGFYEQVYFHKMGAQADGTVVCGIVNRACEGGYGVYVRYNRNELPYFTQWKM
;
A
#
# COMPACT_ATOMS: atom_id res chain seq x y z
N MET A 1 3.61 26.07 -6.54
CA MET A 1 5.05 26.16 -6.12
C MET A 1 5.34 25.07 -5.11
N PRO A 2 6.32 24.19 -5.33
CA PRO A 2 6.72 23.16 -4.36
C PRO A 2 7.27 23.78 -3.07
N PHE A 3 6.97 23.10 -1.93
CA PHE A 3 7.55 23.44 -0.64
C PHE A 3 8.77 22.53 -0.38
N LEU A 4 9.96 23.15 -0.41
CA LEU A 4 11.23 22.45 -0.28
C LEU A 4 12.13 23.14 0.74
N PHE A 5 12.73 22.36 1.63
CA PHE A 5 13.70 22.86 2.61
C PHE A 5 13.22 24.07 3.42
N GLY A 6 11.93 24.01 3.83
CA GLY A 6 11.32 25.02 4.69
C GLY A 6 10.76 26.26 3.99
N LYS A 7 10.77 26.31 2.64
CA LYS A 7 10.26 27.43 1.85
C LYS A 7 9.53 27.02 0.57
N ASN A 8 8.64 27.86 0.12
CA ASN A 8 8.11 27.78 -1.24
C ASN A 8 9.19 28.25 -2.23
N ILE A 9 9.41 27.52 -3.31
CA ILE A 9 10.38 27.84 -4.33
C ILE A 9 9.70 27.72 -5.71
N SER A 10 9.90 28.67 -6.60
CA SER A 10 9.40 28.56 -7.96
C SER A 10 10.23 27.55 -8.76
N VAL A 11 9.61 26.98 -9.79
CA VAL A 11 10.30 26.04 -10.71
C VAL A 11 11.54 26.70 -11.32
N SER A 12 11.39 27.93 -11.81
CA SER A 12 12.51 28.70 -12.40
C SER A 12 13.65 28.92 -11.40
N GLU A 13 13.33 29.29 -10.15
CA GLU A 13 14.34 29.46 -9.09
C GLU A 13 15.03 28.12 -8.75
N LEU A 14 14.27 27.03 -8.69
CA LEU A 14 14.82 25.70 -8.43
C LEU A 14 15.80 25.27 -9.54
N LEU A 15 15.39 25.39 -10.79
CA LEU A 15 16.21 24.99 -11.94
C LEU A 15 17.50 25.83 -12.09
N GLN A 16 17.55 27.04 -11.52
CA GLN A 16 18.80 27.82 -11.43
C GLN A 16 19.78 27.27 -10.38
N LYS A 17 19.29 26.45 -9.43
CA LYS A 17 20.09 25.94 -8.30
C LYS A 17 20.55 24.48 -8.48
N VAL A 18 19.92 23.74 -9.38
CA VAL A 18 20.21 22.32 -9.61
C VAL A 18 20.64 22.09 -11.06
N GLY A 19 21.62 21.26 -11.28
CA GLY A 19 22.01 20.84 -12.61
C GLY A 19 21.03 19.83 -13.24
N ASP A 20 20.37 19.04 -12.39
CA ASP A 20 19.36 18.06 -12.77
C ASP A 20 18.33 17.96 -11.63
N ILE A 21 17.05 17.88 -11.99
CA ILE A 21 15.94 17.82 -11.02
C ILE A 21 16.03 16.57 -10.12
N SER A 22 16.66 15.50 -10.60
CA SER A 22 16.86 14.26 -9.84
C SER A 22 17.73 14.43 -8.59
N GLN A 23 18.47 15.54 -8.50
CA GLN A 23 19.16 15.92 -7.27
C GLN A 23 18.17 16.14 -6.10
N VAL A 24 16.97 16.61 -6.40
CA VAL A 24 15.94 16.94 -5.39
C VAL A 24 14.82 15.91 -5.38
N ALA A 25 14.30 15.55 -6.55
CA ALA A 25 13.17 14.62 -6.65
C ALA A 25 13.38 13.66 -7.83
N ARG A 26 13.17 12.36 -7.59
CA ARG A 26 13.46 11.34 -8.59
C ARG A 26 12.63 10.09 -8.43
N VAL A 27 12.52 9.35 -9.53
CA VAL A 27 12.17 7.93 -9.56
C VAL A 27 13.35 7.19 -10.18
N LYS A 28 13.89 6.22 -9.46
CA LYS A 28 15.07 5.46 -9.89
C LYS A 28 14.77 3.97 -9.93
N PRO A 29 14.95 3.27 -11.06
CA PRO A 29 14.80 1.82 -11.07
C PRO A 29 15.91 1.19 -10.22
N ILE A 30 15.52 0.16 -9.47
CA ILE A 30 16.41 -0.62 -8.61
C ILE A 30 16.21 -2.10 -8.89
N ARG A 31 17.22 -2.88 -8.63
CA ARG A 31 17.15 -4.33 -8.57
C ARG A 31 17.74 -4.78 -7.25
N LEU A 32 16.96 -5.54 -6.49
CA LEU A 32 17.45 -6.14 -5.26
C LEU A 32 18.38 -7.29 -5.61
N VAL A 33 19.35 -7.50 -4.77
CA VAL A 33 20.38 -8.54 -4.93
C VAL A 33 20.49 -9.31 -3.62
N GLU A 34 20.84 -10.59 -3.75
CA GLU A 34 21.10 -11.49 -2.64
C GLU A 34 19.86 -12.13 -1.98
N GLY A 35 20.00 -13.39 -1.61
CA GLY A 35 19.01 -14.14 -0.86
C GLY A 35 17.67 -14.28 -1.59
N VAL A 36 16.58 -14.24 -0.83
CA VAL A 36 15.23 -14.38 -1.37
C VAL A 36 14.75 -13.17 -2.17
N GLU A 37 15.45 -12.05 -2.07
CA GLU A 37 15.13 -10.79 -2.76
C GLU A 37 15.84 -10.69 -4.12
N ASP A 38 16.79 -11.60 -4.43
CA ASP A 38 17.58 -11.50 -5.66
C ASP A 38 16.70 -11.44 -6.90
N GLY A 39 16.97 -10.42 -7.72
CA GLY A 39 16.26 -10.19 -8.97
C GLY A 39 14.95 -9.40 -8.87
N VAL A 40 14.47 -9.06 -7.69
CA VAL A 40 13.28 -8.21 -7.53
C VAL A 40 13.55 -6.83 -8.13
N LEU A 41 12.76 -6.46 -9.12
CA LEU A 41 12.79 -5.15 -9.76
C LEU A 41 11.85 -4.20 -9.03
N GLY A 42 12.31 -2.96 -8.81
CA GLY A 42 11.52 -1.92 -8.18
C GLY A 42 11.89 -0.52 -8.63
N PHE A 43 11.27 0.47 -8.02
CA PHE A 43 11.47 1.90 -8.24
C PHE A 43 11.57 2.63 -6.91
N ASP A 44 12.67 3.34 -6.67
CA ASP A 44 12.82 4.22 -5.51
C ASP A 44 12.37 5.63 -5.85
N PHE A 45 11.47 6.15 -5.02
CA PHE A 45 10.94 7.50 -5.09
C PHE A 45 11.55 8.39 -4.02
N SER A 46 11.85 9.62 -4.39
CA SER A 46 12.18 10.72 -3.48
C SER A 46 11.49 11.98 -3.96
N THR A 47 10.73 12.62 -3.09
CA THR A 47 9.94 13.82 -3.44
C THR A 47 10.63 15.14 -3.13
N GLY A 48 11.76 15.12 -2.40
CA GLY A 48 12.44 16.32 -1.92
C GLY A 48 11.86 16.93 -0.63
N SER A 49 10.67 16.50 -0.20
CA SER A 49 10.04 16.93 1.08
C SER A 49 10.45 16.09 2.29
N GLY A 50 11.23 15.03 2.06
CA GLY A 50 11.55 13.99 3.04
C GLY A 50 10.68 12.73 2.94
N LEU A 51 9.70 12.68 2.03
CA LEU A 51 8.98 11.44 1.69
C LEU A 51 9.81 10.62 0.69
N THR A 52 10.08 9.37 1.05
CA THR A 52 10.72 8.37 0.19
C THR A 52 9.96 7.06 0.30
N PHE A 53 9.86 6.30 -0.79
CA PHE A 53 9.22 4.99 -0.80
C PHE A 53 9.70 4.15 -1.99
N SER A 54 9.58 2.82 -1.86
CA SER A 54 9.97 1.86 -2.91
C SER A 54 8.74 1.11 -3.41
N VAL A 55 8.56 1.10 -4.73
CA VAL A 55 7.53 0.34 -5.44
C VAL A 55 8.16 -0.91 -6.03
N LEU A 56 7.61 -2.09 -5.74
CA LEU A 56 8.13 -3.36 -6.22
C LEU A 56 7.41 -3.81 -7.51
N ALA A 57 8.01 -3.52 -8.67
CA ALA A 57 7.46 -3.93 -9.96
C ALA A 57 7.30 -5.45 -10.09
N SER A 58 8.20 -6.22 -9.50
CA SER A 58 8.11 -7.68 -9.45
C SER A 58 7.03 -8.21 -8.49
N ARG A 59 6.48 -7.37 -7.60
CA ARG A 59 5.55 -7.73 -6.55
C ARG A 59 4.31 -6.85 -6.58
N GLY A 60 3.42 -7.08 -7.55
CA GLY A 60 2.12 -6.42 -7.63
C GLY A 60 2.17 -4.89 -7.86
N MET A 61 3.31 -4.30 -8.18
CA MET A 61 3.52 -2.84 -8.07
C MET A 61 3.16 -2.32 -6.66
N ASP A 62 3.36 -3.14 -5.64
CA ASP A 62 3.10 -2.81 -4.24
C ASP A 62 4.16 -1.87 -3.67
N ILE A 63 3.85 -1.22 -2.55
CA ILE A 63 4.76 -0.27 -1.90
C ILE A 63 5.38 -0.95 -0.69
N SER A 64 6.68 -1.26 -0.78
CA SER A 64 7.42 -1.93 0.26
C SER A 64 7.83 -0.97 1.37
N SER A 65 9.02 -0.40 1.32
CA SER A 65 9.47 0.58 2.29
C SER A 65 8.85 1.96 2.04
N ALA A 66 8.59 2.69 3.11
CA ALA A 66 8.19 4.09 3.05
C ALA A 66 8.68 4.82 4.29
N HIS A 67 9.24 6.02 4.09
CA HIS A 67 9.78 6.85 5.17
C HIS A 67 9.36 8.31 4.95
N TYR A 68 9.16 9.01 6.05
CA TYR A 68 8.98 10.44 6.02
C TYR A 68 9.92 11.12 7.02
N LYS A 69 10.78 12.03 6.53
CA LYS A 69 11.83 12.70 7.30
C LYS A 69 12.69 11.72 8.13
N GLY A 70 13.09 10.61 7.49
CA GLY A 70 13.93 9.59 8.10
C GLY A 70 13.21 8.61 9.04
N LYS A 71 11.93 8.82 9.36
CA LYS A 71 11.14 7.92 10.21
C LYS A 71 10.36 6.93 9.33
N PRO A 72 10.38 5.62 9.63
CA PRO A 72 9.62 4.63 8.89
C PRO A 72 8.10 4.82 9.07
N LEU A 73 7.35 4.48 8.03
CA LEU A 73 5.89 4.45 8.02
C LEU A 73 5.37 3.02 7.97
N ALA A 74 6.04 2.18 7.18
CA ALA A 74 5.64 0.82 6.91
C ALA A 74 6.13 -0.17 7.98
N TRP A 75 5.26 -1.11 8.36
CA TRP A 75 5.68 -2.32 9.06
C TRP A 75 6.38 -3.27 8.08
N ARG A 76 7.45 -3.92 8.54
CA ARG A 76 8.23 -4.87 7.76
C ARG A 76 8.35 -6.19 8.50
N SER A 77 8.05 -7.30 7.81
CA SER A 77 8.27 -8.64 8.36
C SER A 77 9.69 -9.14 8.05
N ALA A 78 10.07 -10.22 8.72
CA ALA A 78 11.36 -10.87 8.51
C ALA A 78 11.47 -11.64 7.18
N THR A 79 10.40 -11.74 6.37
CA THR A 79 10.42 -12.47 5.09
C THR A 79 11.20 -11.73 4.00
N GLY A 80 11.43 -10.42 4.17
CA GLY A 80 12.03 -9.57 3.13
C GLY A 80 11.12 -9.39 1.92
N ASP A 81 11.60 -8.67 0.92
CA ASP A 81 10.90 -8.44 -0.36
C ASP A 81 11.08 -9.64 -1.31
N ALA A 82 10.72 -10.83 -0.82
CA ALA A 82 10.97 -12.10 -1.50
C ALA A 82 10.50 -12.12 -2.95
N HIS A 83 11.33 -12.68 -3.84
CA HIS A 83 11.04 -12.79 -5.26
C HIS A 83 9.73 -13.56 -5.49
N PRO A 84 8.86 -13.17 -6.44
CA PRO A 84 7.57 -13.82 -6.66
C PRO A 84 7.64 -15.32 -6.97
N TYR A 85 8.78 -15.83 -7.42
CA TYR A 85 8.98 -17.28 -7.63
C TYR A 85 9.00 -18.11 -6.34
N THR A 86 9.08 -17.47 -5.17
CA THR A 86 8.95 -18.11 -3.86
C THR A 86 7.50 -18.28 -3.41
N TYR A 87 6.52 -17.87 -4.24
CA TYR A 87 5.11 -17.95 -3.91
C TYR A 87 4.60 -19.36 -3.71
N GLU A 88 4.02 -19.62 -2.57
CA GLU A 88 3.30 -20.85 -2.25
C GLU A 88 1.79 -20.56 -2.28
N PRO A 89 1.05 -21.05 -3.29
CA PRO A 89 -0.36 -20.67 -3.49
C PRO A 89 -1.34 -21.35 -2.52
N GLU A 90 -0.93 -22.41 -1.82
CA GLU A 90 -1.82 -23.21 -1.02
C GLU A 90 -2.00 -22.69 0.39
N LYS A 91 -3.25 -22.76 0.91
CA LYS A 91 -3.59 -22.45 2.31
C LYS A 91 -2.98 -21.11 2.74
N PHE A 92 -2.07 -21.14 3.72
CA PHE A 92 -1.39 -19.98 4.29
C PHE A 92 0.00 -19.73 3.71
N GLY A 93 0.38 -20.39 2.63
CA GLY A 93 1.70 -20.24 1.98
C GLY A 93 2.02 -18.79 1.59
N TRP A 94 1.01 -17.98 1.30
CA TRP A 94 1.13 -16.55 1.04
C TRP A 94 1.92 -15.80 2.13
N LEU A 95 1.80 -16.22 3.40
CA LEU A 95 2.50 -15.58 4.53
C LEU A 95 4.03 -15.76 4.48
N ARG A 96 4.56 -16.75 3.75
CA ARG A 96 6.01 -17.00 3.65
C ARG A 96 6.76 -15.91 2.89
N GLY A 97 6.06 -15.11 2.10
CA GLY A 97 6.64 -13.95 1.42
C GLY A 97 5.84 -12.67 1.66
N PHE A 98 5.08 -12.61 2.77
CA PHE A 98 4.38 -11.40 3.18
C PHE A 98 5.35 -10.46 3.90
N TYR A 99 5.96 -9.57 3.14
CA TYR A 99 6.94 -8.61 3.66
C TYR A 99 6.33 -7.47 4.49
N GLY A 100 5.00 -7.40 4.61
CA GLY A 100 4.31 -6.23 5.12
C GLY A 100 4.33 -5.11 4.08
N GLY A 101 5.15 -4.09 4.30
CA GLY A 101 5.25 -2.93 3.41
C GLY A 101 4.12 -1.93 3.61
N LEU A 102 4.25 -0.72 3.05
CA LEU A 102 3.21 0.29 3.20
C LEU A 102 1.89 -0.16 2.58
N VAL A 103 1.94 -0.82 1.43
CA VAL A 103 0.76 -1.37 0.74
C VAL A 103 1.11 -2.70 0.10
N THR A 104 0.37 -3.75 0.46
CA THR A 104 0.39 -5.05 -0.21
C THR A 104 -1.00 -5.31 -0.79
N THR A 105 -1.09 -5.61 -2.08
CA THR A 105 -2.37 -5.84 -2.75
C THR A 105 -2.81 -7.29 -2.62
N CYS A 106 -4.04 -7.51 -2.16
CA CYS A 106 -4.69 -8.83 -2.16
C CYS A 106 -5.74 -8.87 -3.27
N GLY A 107 -5.88 -9.96 -3.97
CA GLY A 107 -6.81 -10.14 -5.11
C GLY A 107 -6.14 -10.94 -6.23
N TYR A 108 -6.71 -11.02 -7.45
CA TYR A 108 -7.89 -10.28 -7.95
C TYR A 108 -9.14 -11.16 -8.03
N SER A 109 -9.00 -12.44 -8.38
CA SER A 109 -10.13 -13.37 -8.46
C SER A 109 -10.61 -13.83 -7.09
N THR A 110 -9.71 -13.82 -6.10
CA THR A 110 -10.02 -14.17 -4.70
C THR A 110 -9.23 -13.32 -3.72
N MET A 111 -9.77 -13.15 -2.52
CA MET A 111 -9.14 -12.41 -1.43
C MET A 111 -9.69 -12.91 -0.08
N GLY A 112 -8.87 -12.86 0.97
CA GLY A 112 -9.27 -13.26 2.32
C GLY A 112 -8.69 -14.61 2.72
N PHE A 113 -9.36 -15.30 3.64
CA PHE A 113 -8.94 -16.59 4.17
C PHE A 113 -8.95 -17.69 3.09
N PRO A 114 -8.12 -18.74 3.25
CA PRO A 114 -8.20 -19.91 2.41
C PRO A 114 -9.61 -20.48 2.40
N SER A 115 -10.11 -20.82 1.22
CA SER A 115 -11.47 -21.31 1.01
C SER A 115 -11.53 -22.25 -0.19
N GLU A 116 -12.71 -22.79 -0.46
CA GLU A 116 -13.01 -23.55 -1.66
C GLU A 116 -14.21 -22.93 -2.36
N ASP A 117 -14.12 -22.74 -3.67
CA ASP A 117 -15.20 -22.25 -4.50
C ASP A 117 -15.23 -23.03 -5.82
N ASP A 118 -16.39 -23.58 -6.17
CA ASP A 118 -16.61 -24.40 -7.39
C ASP A 118 -15.54 -25.49 -7.60
N GLY A 119 -15.15 -26.17 -6.49
CA GLY A 119 -14.13 -27.23 -6.49
C GLY A 119 -12.67 -26.72 -6.62
N GLN A 120 -12.45 -25.42 -6.68
CA GLN A 120 -11.14 -24.82 -6.70
C GLN A 120 -10.68 -24.45 -5.27
N GLN A 121 -9.49 -24.93 -4.88
CA GLN A 121 -8.85 -24.52 -3.64
C GLN A 121 -8.25 -23.11 -3.80
N LEU A 122 -8.65 -22.18 -2.95
CA LEU A 122 -8.23 -20.79 -2.95
C LEU A 122 -7.33 -20.52 -1.74
N GLY A 123 -6.11 -20.08 -1.99
CA GLY A 123 -5.17 -19.72 -0.94
C GLY A 123 -5.44 -18.33 -0.33
N LEU A 124 -4.73 -18.04 0.75
CA LEU A 124 -4.83 -16.75 1.43
C LEU A 124 -4.55 -15.59 0.47
N HIS A 125 -5.43 -14.59 0.47
CA HIS A 125 -5.26 -13.29 -0.18
C HIS A 125 -5.01 -13.26 -1.69
N GLY A 126 -5.09 -14.40 -2.39
CA GLY A 126 -4.92 -14.45 -3.84
C GLY A 126 -3.48 -14.23 -4.31
N ARG A 127 -3.32 -13.85 -5.57
CA ARG A 127 -2.03 -13.85 -6.28
C ARG A 127 -1.46 -12.45 -6.56
N ALA A 128 -2.23 -11.38 -6.32
CA ALA A 128 -1.91 -10.04 -6.80
C ALA A 128 -0.50 -9.58 -6.41
N SER A 129 -0.12 -9.69 -5.13
CA SER A 129 1.19 -9.24 -4.63
C SER A 129 2.37 -10.11 -5.10
N TYR A 130 2.10 -11.26 -5.73
CA TYR A 130 3.13 -12.13 -6.32
C TYR A 130 3.12 -12.11 -7.85
N THR A 131 2.36 -11.21 -8.45
CA THR A 131 2.28 -11.06 -9.90
C THR A 131 3.25 -9.98 -10.36
N PRO A 132 4.29 -10.32 -11.17
CA PRO A 132 5.19 -9.33 -11.75
C PRO A 132 4.46 -8.43 -12.75
N ALA A 133 4.78 -7.14 -12.72
CA ALA A 133 4.25 -6.17 -13.66
C ALA A 133 5.03 -6.20 -14.99
N TYR A 134 4.33 -5.90 -16.06
CA TYR A 134 4.84 -5.71 -17.41
C TYR A 134 4.38 -4.37 -17.99
N HIS A 135 4.89 -3.96 -19.16
CA HIS A 135 4.68 -2.63 -19.77
C HIS A 135 5.01 -1.51 -18.77
N LEU A 136 6.19 -1.61 -18.17
CA LEU A 136 6.66 -0.66 -17.17
C LEU A 136 6.99 0.68 -17.80
N ALA A 137 6.53 1.76 -17.17
CA ALA A 137 6.94 3.12 -17.45
C ALA A 137 7.18 3.85 -16.13
N TRP A 138 8.22 4.67 -16.06
CA TRP A 138 8.55 5.44 -14.85
C TRP A 138 9.31 6.71 -15.22
N GLY A 139 9.32 7.66 -14.31
CA GLY A 139 10.09 8.90 -14.47
C GLY A 139 9.44 10.08 -13.81
N GLY A 140 9.81 11.25 -14.31
CA GLY A 140 9.20 12.52 -13.93
C GLY A 140 8.73 13.26 -15.18
N GLU A 141 7.59 13.94 -15.07
CA GLU A 141 7.00 14.72 -16.15
C GLU A 141 6.45 16.05 -15.62
N TRP A 142 6.63 17.10 -16.40
CA TRP A 142 6.04 18.40 -16.11
C TRP A 142 4.59 18.46 -16.57
N ARG A 143 3.69 18.82 -15.65
CA ARG A 143 2.29 19.17 -15.93
C ARG A 143 2.07 20.60 -15.49
N GLY A 144 2.29 21.54 -16.40
CA GLY A 144 2.38 22.95 -16.05
C GLY A 144 3.58 23.21 -15.12
N GLU A 145 3.31 23.75 -13.94
CA GLU A 145 4.36 24.00 -12.91
C GLU A 145 4.59 22.81 -11.96
N ASP A 146 3.83 21.74 -12.11
CA ASP A 146 3.93 20.57 -11.24
C ASP A 146 4.85 19.50 -11.87
N TYR A 147 5.89 19.10 -11.16
CA TYR A 147 6.73 17.99 -11.56
C TYR A 147 6.21 16.70 -10.92
N ILE A 148 5.57 15.87 -11.73
CA ILE A 148 4.95 14.61 -11.31
C ILE A 148 5.96 13.47 -11.46
N LEU A 149 6.17 12.74 -10.38
CA LEU A 149 6.95 11.52 -10.33
C LEU A 149 6.01 10.33 -10.43
N PHE A 150 6.29 9.37 -11.29
CA PHE A 150 5.41 8.22 -11.46
C PHE A 150 6.13 6.91 -11.75
N ALA A 151 5.48 5.80 -11.40
CA ALA A 151 5.73 4.46 -11.92
C ALA A 151 4.40 3.84 -12.34
N GLN A 152 4.36 3.18 -13.48
CA GLN A 152 3.18 2.53 -14.02
C GLN A 152 3.53 1.16 -14.56
N GLY A 153 2.60 0.21 -14.43
CA GLY A 153 2.72 -1.13 -14.99
C GLY A 153 1.37 -1.82 -15.09
N SER A 154 1.34 -2.93 -15.80
CA SER A 154 0.17 -3.79 -15.90
C SER A 154 0.47 -5.14 -15.25
N LEU A 155 -0.52 -5.71 -14.58
CA LEU A 155 -0.47 -7.04 -13.98
C LEU A 155 -1.59 -7.89 -14.57
N ARG A 156 -1.36 -9.18 -14.73
CA ARG A 156 -2.38 -10.07 -15.27
C ARG A 156 -2.52 -11.32 -14.43
N GLU A 157 -3.74 -11.60 -14.01
CA GLU A 157 -4.14 -12.88 -13.46
C GLU A 157 -4.96 -13.61 -14.51
N ALA A 158 -4.44 -14.74 -14.99
CA ALA A 158 -5.09 -15.49 -16.05
C ALA A 158 -4.76 -16.98 -15.96
N ILE A 159 -5.73 -17.80 -16.34
CA ILE A 159 -5.58 -19.24 -16.53
C ILE A 159 -6.20 -19.66 -17.87
N VAL A 160 -5.64 -20.69 -18.48
CA VAL A 160 -6.21 -21.26 -19.71
C VAL A 160 -7.63 -21.78 -19.40
N PHE A 161 -8.62 -21.34 -20.19
CA PHE A 161 -10.04 -21.62 -20.03
C PHE A 161 -10.74 -21.02 -18.80
N GLY A 162 -10.05 -20.17 -18.03
CA GLY A 162 -10.59 -19.52 -16.82
C GLY A 162 -10.59 -17.98 -16.90
N GLU A 163 -10.26 -17.36 -15.79
CA GLU A 163 -10.19 -15.91 -15.62
C GLU A 163 -9.08 -15.28 -16.48
N ASN A 164 -9.28 -14.02 -16.83
CA ASN A 164 -8.30 -13.19 -17.51
C ASN A 164 -8.51 -11.73 -17.09
N LEU A 165 -8.00 -11.39 -15.92
CA LEU A 165 -8.09 -10.05 -15.35
C LEU A 165 -6.78 -9.30 -15.55
N GLN A 166 -6.85 -8.06 -15.98
CA GLN A 166 -5.72 -7.15 -16.05
C GLN A 166 -5.96 -5.96 -15.15
N LEU A 167 -5.01 -5.71 -14.25
CA LEU A 167 -4.92 -4.45 -13.53
C LEU A 167 -3.83 -3.59 -14.18
N THR A 168 -4.14 -2.32 -14.44
CA THR A 168 -3.15 -1.29 -14.78
C THR A 168 -3.06 -0.35 -13.60
N ARG A 169 -1.88 -0.29 -12.98
CA ARG A 169 -1.57 0.53 -11.81
C ARG A 169 -0.65 1.68 -12.18
N ARG A 170 -1.01 2.87 -11.73
CA ARG A 170 -0.13 4.04 -11.72
C ARG A 170 0.02 4.54 -10.29
N ILE A 171 1.27 4.61 -9.84
CA ILE A 171 1.63 5.23 -8.56
C ILE A 171 2.30 6.55 -8.90
N GLU A 172 1.79 7.65 -8.34
CA GLU A 172 2.33 8.97 -8.58
C GLU A 172 2.43 9.80 -7.30
N THR A 173 3.35 10.73 -7.33
CA THR A 173 3.55 11.77 -6.34
C THR A 173 4.07 13.02 -7.06
N GLN A 174 4.44 14.06 -6.32
CA GLN A 174 4.87 15.33 -6.87
C GLN A 174 6.11 15.85 -6.15
N LEU A 175 6.92 16.63 -6.82
CA LEU A 175 8.02 17.39 -6.22
C LEU A 175 7.52 18.21 -5.03
N GLY A 176 8.16 18.02 -3.87
CA GLY A 176 7.80 18.67 -2.62
C GLY A 176 6.58 18.09 -1.89
N ALA A 177 5.93 17.05 -2.45
CA ALA A 177 4.75 16.44 -1.84
C ALA A 177 5.11 15.52 -0.67
N ILE A 178 4.14 15.39 0.25
CA ILE A 178 4.14 14.47 1.38
C ILE A 178 3.07 13.37 1.23
N TRP A 179 2.60 13.16 0.01
CA TRP A 179 1.56 12.19 -0.34
C TRP A 179 1.99 11.34 -1.54
N LEU A 180 1.40 10.19 -1.68
CA LEU A 180 1.42 9.38 -2.88
C LEU A 180 -0.02 9.00 -3.25
N ARG A 181 -0.25 8.70 -4.53
CA ARG A 181 -1.55 8.25 -5.05
C ARG A 181 -1.36 6.95 -5.81
N ILE A 182 -2.25 6.00 -5.55
CA ILE A 182 -2.41 4.79 -6.34
C ILE A 182 -3.67 4.96 -7.19
N HIS A 183 -3.54 4.77 -8.48
CA HIS A 183 -4.65 4.75 -9.43
C HIS A 183 -4.64 3.43 -10.17
N ASP A 184 -5.70 2.66 -9.98
CA ASP A 184 -5.86 1.31 -10.52
C ASP A 184 -7.06 1.25 -11.48
N VAL A 185 -6.87 0.56 -12.58
CA VAL A 185 -7.94 0.21 -13.52
C VAL A 185 -7.91 -1.29 -13.75
N VAL A 186 -8.99 -1.97 -13.36
CA VAL A 186 -9.14 -3.42 -13.58
C VAL A 186 -10.04 -3.65 -14.78
N LYS A 187 -9.61 -4.53 -15.70
CA LYS A 187 -10.36 -4.95 -16.87
C LYS A 187 -10.47 -6.47 -16.90
N ASN A 188 -11.69 -6.97 -17.11
CA ASN A 188 -11.90 -8.35 -17.51
C ASN A 188 -11.64 -8.46 -19.01
N LEU A 189 -10.58 -9.15 -19.40
CA LEU A 189 -10.20 -9.44 -20.79
C LEU A 189 -10.63 -10.84 -21.22
N GLY A 190 -11.27 -11.58 -20.31
CA GLY A 190 -11.87 -12.89 -20.59
C GLY A 190 -13.25 -12.79 -21.23
N TYR A 191 -13.76 -13.95 -21.65
CA TYR A 191 -15.06 -14.06 -22.31
C TYR A 191 -16.22 -14.36 -21.34
N LYS A 192 -15.89 -14.64 -20.07
CA LYS A 192 -16.86 -14.97 -19.02
C LYS A 192 -16.86 -13.88 -17.94
N ARG A 193 -17.99 -13.74 -17.27
CA ARG A 193 -18.07 -12.97 -16.03
C ARG A 193 -17.18 -13.64 -14.99
N THR A 194 -16.32 -12.88 -14.36
CA THR A 194 -15.33 -13.35 -13.38
C THR A 194 -15.48 -12.54 -12.10
N PRO A 195 -15.39 -13.17 -10.92
CA PRO A 195 -15.29 -12.45 -9.66
C PRO A 195 -14.13 -11.46 -9.68
N HIS A 196 -14.31 -10.31 -9.04
CA HIS A 196 -13.25 -9.33 -8.83
C HIS A 196 -13.27 -8.86 -7.39
N MET A 197 -12.17 -9.10 -6.71
CA MET A 197 -11.93 -8.67 -5.33
C MET A 197 -10.59 -7.95 -5.28
N ILE A 198 -10.54 -6.84 -4.57
CA ILE A 198 -9.28 -6.12 -4.32
C ILE A 198 -9.27 -5.58 -2.91
N LEU A 199 -8.14 -5.74 -2.22
CA LEU A 199 -7.90 -5.16 -0.91
C LEU A 199 -6.49 -4.58 -0.89
N TYR A 200 -6.40 -3.30 -0.53
CA TYR A 200 -5.15 -2.63 -0.26
C TYR A 200 -4.79 -2.85 1.21
N HIS A 201 -3.91 -3.82 1.48
CA HIS A 201 -3.45 -4.15 2.82
C HIS A 201 -2.38 -3.15 3.25
N ILE A 202 -2.80 -2.11 3.98
CA ILE A 202 -1.91 -1.03 4.44
C ILE A 202 -1.34 -1.42 5.79
N ASN A 203 0.00 -1.55 5.87
CA ASN A 203 0.68 -2.01 7.06
C ASN A 203 1.53 -0.89 7.65
N LEU A 204 0.99 -0.22 8.64
CA LEU A 204 1.70 0.82 9.37
C LEU A 204 2.48 0.21 10.54
N GLY A 205 3.70 0.72 10.77
CA GLY A 205 4.61 0.22 11.78
C GLY A 205 5.10 1.30 12.75
N TRP A 206 6.02 0.92 13.63
CA TRP A 206 6.69 1.86 14.53
C TRP A 206 7.50 2.88 13.72
N PRO A 207 7.48 4.19 14.08
CA PRO A 207 6.89 4.81 15.27
C PRO A 207 5.47 5.35 15.08
N VAL A 208 4.82 5.16 13.92
CA VAL A 208 3.42 5.56 13.70
C VAL A 208 2.51 4.73 14.62
N VAL A 209 2.74 3.42 14.63
CA VAL A 209 2.08 2.45 15.50
C VAL A 209 2.94 2.27 16.75
N ASP A 210 2.45 2.75 17.89
CA ASP A 210 3.12 2.64 19.18
C ASP A 210 2.08 2.75 20.29
N GLU A 211 2.47 2.49 21.54
CA GLU A 211 1.60 2.66 22.69
C GLU A 211 0.99 4.08 22.73
N GLY A 212 -0.33 4.15 22.91
CA GLY A 212 -1.06 5.41 22.95
C GLY A 212 -1.36 6.04 21.58
N ALA A 213 -0.89 5.47 20.48
CA ALA A 213 -1.32 5.90 19.16
C ALA A 213 -2.81 5.61 18.96
N GLU A 214 -3.46 6.47 18.20
CA GLU A 214 -4.91 6.45 17.99
C GLU A 214 -5.24 6.25 16.52
N VAL A 215 -6.12 5.27 16.25
CA VAL A 215 -6.73 5.07 14.94
C VAL A 215 -7.94 5.99 14.82
N VAL A 216 -7.95 6.85 13.82
CA VAL A 216 -8.98 7.86 13.56
C VAL A 216 -9.76 7.47 12.33
N LEU A 217 -10.96 6.93 12.53
CA LEU A 217 -11.86 6.49 11.46
C LEU A 217 -13.22 7.19 11.61
N PRO A 218 -13.85 7.65 10.50
CA PRO A 218 -15.23 8.11 10.52
C PRO A 218 -16.20 6.92 10.56
N SER A 219 -16.01 6.01 11.50
CA SER A 219 -16.77 4.77 11.62
C SER A 219 -18.14 5.06 12.25
N GLN A 220 -19.21 4.63 11.58
CA GLN A 220 -20.59 4.69 12.07
C GLN A 220 -20.96 3.44 12.86
N GLU A 221 -20.35 2.31 12.53
CA GLU A 221 -20.56 1.01 13.16
C GLU A 221 -19.27 0.21 13.10
N VAL A 222 -18.96 -0.52 14.18
CA VAL A 222 -17.80 -1.38 14.31
C VAL A 222 -18.24 -2.77 14.72
N THR A 223 -17.93 -3.78 13.91
CA THR A 223 -18.27 -5.16 14.17
C THR A 223 -17.00 -6.00 14.36
N PRO A 224 -16.78 -6.63 15.52
CA PRO A 224 -15.64 -7.50 15.73
C PRO A 224 -15.82 -8.82 14.97
N ARG A 225 -14.74 -9.35 14.37
CA ARG A 225 -14.76 -10.62 13.65
C ARG A 225 -14.82 -11.83 14.59
N THR A 226 -14.22 -11.72 15.78
CA THR A 226 -14.06 -12.83 16.72
C THR A 226 -14.48 -12.42 18.13
N GLU A 227 -14.72 -13.40 19.00
CA GLU A 227 -14.99 -13.15 20.43
C GLU A 227 -13.81 -12.45 21.14
N ILE A 228 -12.57 -12.70 20.70
CA ILE A 228 -11.38 -12.03 21.22
C ILE A 228 -11.44 -10.54 20.88
N ALA A 229 -11.71 -10.21 19.62
CA ALA A 229 -11.88 -8.82 19.20
C ALA A 229 -13.09 -8.14 19.89
N ALA A 230 -14.16 -8.89 20.18
CA ALA A 230 -15.33 -8.37 20.88
C ALA A 230 -15.04 -7.92 22.32
N LYS A 231 -14.10 -8.58 23.01
CA LYS A 231 -13.70 -8.20 24.38
C LYS A 231 -13.09 -6.81 24.44
N ASP A 232 -12.34 -6.41 23.40
CA ASP A 232 -11.63 -5.16 23.33
C ASP A 232 -12.33 -4.11 22.43
N ILE A 233 -13.62 -4.32 22.13
CA ILE A 233 -14.38 -3.42 21.24
C ILE A 233 -14.40 -1.97 21.74
N ALA A 234 -14.33 -1.72 23.03
CA ALA A 234 -14.31 -0.38 23.61
C ALA A 234 -13.00 0.38 23.32
N ILE A 235 -11.94 -0.32 22.97
CA ILE A 235 -10.61 0.22 22.69
C ILE A 235 -10.08 -0.15 21.29
N TRP A 236 -10.98 -0.45 20.36
CA TRP A 236 -10.61 -0.84 19.00
C TRP A 236 -9.68 0.19 18.33
N ASN A 237 -9.85 1.48 18.63
CA ASN A 237 -9.13 2.60 18.05
C ASN A 237 -7.84 2.98 18.80
N ARG A 238 -7.49 2.30 19.88
CA ARG A 238 -6.26 2.57 20.65
C ARG A 238 -5.23 1.49 20.48
N LEU A 239 -3.97 1.88 20.34
CA LEU A 239 -2.84 0.96 20.34
C LEU A 239 -2.32 0.83 21.77
N ILE A 240 -2.02 -0.40 22.16
CA ILE A 240 -1.44 -0.73 23.47
C ILE A 240 0.03 -1.09 23.32
N ALA A 241 0.76 -1.17 24.44
CA ALA A 241 2.14 -1.62 24.44
C ALA A 241 2.27 -3.02 23.82
N PRO A 242 3.43 -3.34 23.21
CA PRO A 242 3.70 -4.67 22.69
C PRO A 242 3.48 -5.73 23.77
N THR A 243 2.62 -6.70 23.49
CA THR A 243 2.16 -7.68 24.47
C THR A 243 2.49 -9.10 23.98
N PRO A 244 3.34 -9.86 24.70
CA PRO A 244 3.64 -11.24 24.33
C PRO A 244 2.36 -12.10 24.25
N GLY A 245 2.22 -12.88 23.17
CA GLY A 245 1.07 -13.71 22.96
C GLY A 245 -0.21 -12.95 22.56
N PHE A 246 -0.09 -11.68 22.13
CA PHE A 246 -1.22 -10.95 21.62
C PHE A 246 -1.83 -11.70 20.43
N TYR A 247 -3.17 -11.84 20.42
CA TYR A 247 -3.90 -12.48 19.34
C TYR A 247 -4.51 -11.42 18.44
N GLU A 248 -4.45 -11.60 17.14
CA GLU A 248 -4.97 -10.65 16.15
C GLU A 248 -6.43 -10.25 16.43
N GLN A 249 -6.71 -8.98 16.28
CA GLN A 249 -8.05 -8.43 16.39
C GLN A 249 -8.45 -7.79 15.07
N VAL A 250 -9.57 -8.26 14.53
CA VAL A 250 -10.09 -7.76 13.26
C VAL A 250 -11.45 -7.13 13.49
N TYR A 251 -11.62 -5.92 12.97
CA TYR A 251 -12.84 -5.15 13.06
C TYR A 251 -13.31 -4.75 11.66
N PHE A 252 -14.59 -4.95 11.37
CA PHE A 252 -15.25 -4.46 10.17
C PHE A 252 -15.92 -3.13 10.47
N HIS A 253 -15.71 -2.14 9.61
CA HIS A 253 -16.20 -0.79 9.81
C HIS A 253 -17.19 -0.38 8.72
N LYS A 254 -18.35 0.15 9.15
CA LYS A 254 -19.23 0.90 8.28
C LYS A 254 -18.76 2.35 8.27
N MET A 255 -18.02 2.72 7.23
CA MET A 255 -17.40 4.03 7.16
C MET A 255 -18.40 5.11 6.76
N GLY A 256 -18.39 6.24 7.49
CA GLY A 256 -19.03 7.47 7.04
C GLY A 256 -18.22 8.10 5.89
N ALA A 257 -18.91 8.69 4.92
CA ALA A 257 -18.28 9.36 3.79
C ALA A 257 -18.87 10.76 3.60
N GLN A 258 -18.10 11.65 2.97
CA GLN A 258 -18.60 12.94 2.48
C GLN A 258 -19.62 12.76 1.35
N ALA A 259 -20.29 13.84 0.93
CA ALA A 259 -21.32 13.78 -0.11
C ALA A 259 -20.80 13.23 -1.47
N ASP A 260 -19.53 13.44 -1.77
CA ASP A 260 -18.86 12.92 -2.97
C ASP A 260 -18.34 11.47 -2.83
N GLY A 261 -18.61 10.81 -1.71
CA GLY A 261 -18.13 9.48 -1.40
C GLY A 261 -16.73 9.44 -0.76
N THR A 262 -16.07 10.59 -0.58
CA THR A 262 -14.72 10.64 0.00
C THR A 262 -14.74 10.22 1.47
N VAL A 263 -13.80 9.34 1.82
CA VAL A 263 -13.46 8.95 3.19
C VAL A 263 -12.02 9.38 3.47
N VAL A 264 -11.81 9.95 4.65
CA VAL A 264 -10.47 10.24 5.19
C VAL A 264 -10.36 9.53 6.53
N CYS A 265 -9.33 8.72 6.68
CA CYS A 265 -9.06 7.95 7.88
C CYS A 265 -7.54 7.85 8.11
N GLY A 266 -7.11 7.48 9.31
CA GLY A 266 -5.68 7.39 9.56
C GLY A 266 -5.33 6.94 10.97
N ILE A 267 -4.05 7.09 11.29
CA ILE A 267 -3.48 6.84 12.61
C ILE A 267 -2.59 8.00 13.01
N VAL A 268 -2.64 8.38 14.27
CA VAL A 268 -1.86 9.48 14.84
C VAL A 268 -1.17 9.03 16.13
N ASN A 269 0.14 9.20 16.18
CA ASN A 269 0.94 9.08 17.39
C ASN A 269 1.37 10.48 17.85
N ARG A 270 0.71 10.99 18.89
CA ARG A 270 1.01 12.32 19.45
C ARG A 270 2.24 12.32 20.35
N ALA A 271 2.65 11.14 20.85
CA ALA A 271 3.84 11.00 21.69
C ALA A 271 5.14 10.97 20.86
N CYS A 272 5.06 10.62 19.58
CA CYS A 272 6.21 10.72 18.70
C CYS A 272 6.57 12.21 18.50
N GLU A 273 7.86 12.53 18.49
CA GLU A 273 8.41 13.89 18.39
C GLU A 273 7.67 14.77 17.37
N GLY A 274 7.06 15.84 17.86
CA GLY A 274 6.29 16.79 17.05
C GLY A 274 4.92 16.28 16.57
N GLY A 275 4.51 15.09 17.02
CA GLY A 275 3.36 14.38 16.48
C GLY A 275 3.67 13.71 15.13
N TYR A 276 3.24 12.46 14.92
CA TYR A 276 3.48 11.72 13.71
C TYR A 276 2.25 10.91 13.31
N GLY A 277 1.93 10.87 12.03
CA GLY A 277 0.75 10.14 11.60
C GLY A 277 0.68 9.94 10.10
N VAL A 278 -0.22 9.07 9.71
CA VAL A 278 -0.54 8.77 8.31
C VAL A 278 -2.05 8.85 8.14
N TYR A 279 -2.50 9.47 7.07
CA TYR A 279 -3.90 9.39 6.67
C TYR A 279 -4.03 8.76 5.28
N VAL A 280 -5.16 8.10 5.07
CA VAL A 280 -5.58 7.51 3.82
C VAL A 280 -6.86 8.23 3.36
N ARG A 281 -6.89 8.58 2.09
CA ARG A 281 -8.07 9.14 1.44
C ARG A 281 -8.49 8.21 0.31
N TYR A 282 -9.75 7.80 0.30
CA TYR A 282 -10.29 6.93 -0.75
C TYR A 282 -11.76 7.26 -1.01
N ASN A 283 -12.36 6.69 -2.08
CA ASN A 283 -13.78 6.84 -2.38
C ASN A 283 -14.52 5.56 -1.99
N ARG A 284 -15.51 5.66 -1.09
CA ARG A 284 -16.33 4.54 -0.63
C ARG A 284 -17.19 3.93 -1.72
N ASN A 285 -17.52 4.68 -2.78
CA ASN A 285 -18.28 4.14 -3.90
C ASN A 285 -17.45 3.14 -4.74
N GLU A 286 -16.12 3.26 -4.70
CA GLU A 286 -15.17 2.36 -5.37
C GLU A 286 -14.70 1.24 -4.43
N LEU A 287 -14.49 1.57 -3.15
CA LEU A 287 -14.03 0.64 -2.10
C LEU A 287 -15.02 0.66 -0.92
N PRO A 288 -16.11 -0.10 -1.00
CA PRO A 288 -17.22 0.01 -0.05
C PRO A 288 -16.92 -0.57 1.33
N TYR A 289 -15.92 -1.43 1.45
CA TYR A 289 -15.57 -2.13 2.69
C TYR A 289 -14.30 -1.59 3.30
N PHE A 290 -14.26 -1.58 4.64
CA PHE A 290 -13.07 -1.23 5.41
C PHE A 290 -12.89 -2.21 6.55
N THR A 291 -11.69 -2.79 6.61
CA THR A 291 -11.31 -3.74 7.66
C THR A 291 -10.10 -3.19 8.39
N GLN A 292 -10.17 -3.14 9.71
CA GLN A 292 -9.03 -2.88 10.57
C GLN A 292 -8.46 -4.22 11.06
N TRP A 293 -7.17 -4.41 10.85
CA TRP A 293 -6.39 -5.49 11.45
C TRP A 293 -5.43 -4.90 12.47
N LYS A 294 -5.49 -5.41 13.69
CA LYS A 294 -4.69 -4.97 14.82
C LYS A 294 -3.94 -6.17 15.37
N MET A 295 -2.61 -6.07 15.35
CA MET A 295 -1.70 -7.14 15.75
C MET A 295 -0.55 -6.56 16.58
#